data_906f47c00e6a532f6a93b17150f56eeb
#
_entry.id   906f47c00e6a532f6a93b17150f56eeb
#
_cell.length_a   1.000
_cell.length_b   1.000
_cell.length_c   1.000
_cell.angle_alpha   90.00
_cell.angle_beta   90.00
_cell.angle_gamma   90.00
#
_symmetry.space_group_name_H-M   'P 1'
#
loop_
_entity.id
_entity.type
_entity.pdbx_description
1 polymer ?
#
loop_
_entity_poly.entity_id
_entity_poly.type
_entity_poly.pdbx_seq_one_letter_code
_entity_poly.pdbx_strand_id
1 'polypeptide(L)'
;MTRARLEHDLKRPGGGEKQAVIDIGSNSVRLVIYEGPKRAPFPICNEKALCGLGRDVDDDGALDSDAIASALSTLRRFRVLLQEHGDPPVRVIATAAVREATN
;
A
#
# COMPACT_ATOMS: atom_id res chain seq x y z
N MET A 1 -17.89 -2.71 17.29
CA MET A 1 -18.01 -2.14 17.52
C MET A 1 -18.86 -2.06 17.42
N THR A 2 -18.91 -2.30 17.52
CA THR A 2 -19.38 -1.81 17.87
C THR A 2 -19.72 -0.85 18.51
N ARG A 3 -20.83 -0.84 19.29
CA ARG A 3 -20.92 0.32 19.95
C ARG A 3 -19.74 0.65 20.76
N ALA A 4 -19.15 -0.33 21.38
CA ALA A 4 -17.92 -0.09 22.09
C ALA A 4 -16.86 0.41 21.12
N ARG A 5 -16.84 -0.15 19.95
CA ARG A 5 -15.92 0.32 18.95
C ARG A 5 -16.25 1.73 18.52
N LEU A 6 -17.52 2.05 18.39
CA LEU A 6 -17.89 3.38 18.00
C LEU A 6 -17.49 4.40 19.03
N GLU A 7 -17.74 4.12 20.32
CA GLU A 7 -17.28 5.01 21.36
C GLU A 7 -15.81 5.13 21.39
N HIS A 8 -15.14 4.03 21.16
CA HIS A 8 -13.69 4.02 21.12
C HIS A 8 -13.19 4.93 20.03
N ASP A 9 -13.76 4.82 18.83
CA ASP A 9 -13.34 5.63 17.71
C ASP A 9 -13.58 7.11 17.97
N LEU A 10 -14.69 7.44 18.59
CA LEU A 10 -14.98 8.82 18.89
C LEU A 10 -14.01 9.41 19.90
N LYS A 11 -13.45 8.59 20.76
CA LYS A 11 -12.52 9.05 21.77
C LYS A 11 -11.11 9.18 21.28
N ARG A 12 -10.77 8.54 20.17
CA ARG A 12 -9.43 8.59 19.65
C ARG A 12 -9.19 9.87 18.89
N PRO A 13 -8.08 10.59 19.20
CA PRO A 13 -7.71 11.75 18.41
C PRO A 13 -7.55 11.33 16.97
N GLY A 14 -8.20 12.04 16.07
CA GLY A 14 -8.16 11.68 14.67
C GLY A 14 -8.87 10.40 14.35
N GLY A 15 -9.66 9.87 15.29
CA GLY A 15 -10.39 8.64 15.07
C GLY A 15 -11.30 8.72 13.87
N GLY A 16 -11.58 7.58 13.29
CA GLY A 16 -12.36 7.47 12.09
C GLY A 16 -11.91 6.29 11.30
N GLU A 17 -12.35 6.26 10.07
CA GLU A 17 -12.02 5.16 9.20
C GLU A 17 -10.56 5.19 8.79
N LYS A 18 -10.00 4.01 8.65
CA LYS A 18 -8.67 3.88 8.07
C LYS A 18 -8.82 3.51 6.60
N GLN A 19 -7.90 4.01 5.80
CA GLN A 19 -7.81 3.70 4.38
C GLN A 19 -6.36 3.53 4.05
N ALA A 20 -6.07 2.65 3.09
CA ALA A 20 -4.69 2.37 2.71
C ALA A 20 -4.52 2.55 1.21
N VAL A 21 -3.34 2.97 0.83
CA VAL A 21 -2.94 3.09 -0.58
C VAL A 21 -1.62 2.36 -0.74
N ILE A 22 -1.56 1.47 -1.73
CA ILE A 22 -0.31 0.86 -2.15
C ILE A 22 0.01 1.42 -3.53
N ASP A 23 1.17 2.04 -3.63
CA ASP A 23 1.64 2.65 -4.88
C ASP A 23 2.79 1.81 -5.40
N ILE A 24 2.58 1.14 -6.53
CA ILE A 24 3.61 0.31 -7.17
C ILE A 24 4.22 1.13 -8.28
N GLY A 25 5.34 1.76 -7.95
CA GLY A 25 6.06 2.59 -8.91
C GLY A 25 7.15 1.84 -9.63
N SER A 26 7.79 2.50 -10.56
CA SER A 26 8.89 1.90 -11.32
C SER A 26 10.12 1.68 -10.47
N ASN A 27 10.29 2.42 -9.41
CA ASN A 27 11.49 2.35 -8.58
C ASN A 27 11.19 1.86 -7.16
N SER A 28 10.00 2.11 -6.66
CA SER A 28 9.66 1.80 -5.28
C SER A 28 8.22 1.33 -5.17
N VAL A 29 7.96 0.58 -4.09
CA VAL A 29 6.61 0.20 -3.71
C VAL A 29 6.37 0.84 -2.34
N ARG A 30 5.24 1.53 -2.19
CA ARG A 30 4.96 2.26 -0.97
C ARG A 30 3.58 1.89 -0.44
N LEU A 31 3.48 1.74 0.87
CA LEU A 31 2.21 1.60 1.57
C LEU A 31 2.02 2.83 2.45
N VAL A 32 0.86 3.44 2.36
CA VAL A 32 0.46 4.49 3.29
C VAL A 32 -0.90 4.11 3.86
N ILE A 33 -1.02 4.13 5.17
CA ILE A 33 -2.30 3.94 5.84
C ILE A 33 -2.69 5.26 6.44
N TYR A 34 -3.89 5.72 6.08
CA TYR A 34 -4.44 6.98 6.55
C TYR A 34 -5.55 6.72 7.56
N GLU A 35 -5.69 7.64 8.48
CA GLU A 35 -6.78 7.61 9.44
C GLU A 35 -7.40 8.99 9.51
N GLY A 36 -8.71 9.05 9.80
CA GLY A 36 -9.41 10.30 9.96
C GLY A 36 -10.46 10.52 8.90
N PRO A 37 -11.08 11.70 8.90
CA PRO A 37 -12.14 12.00 7.92
C PRO A 37 -11.56 12.08 6.52
N LYS A 38 -12.35 11.67 5.53
CA LYS A 38 -11.90 11.59 4.15
C LYS A 38 -11.35 12.90 3.62
N ARG A 39 -11.90 14.01 4.05
CA ARG A 39 -11.47 15.31 3.53
C ARG A 39 -10.19 15.83 4.18
N ALA A 40 -9.78 15.21 5.28
CA ALA A 40 -8.58 15.64 5.99
C ALA A 40 -7.90 14.44 6.67
N PRO A 41 -7.59 13.38 5.89
CA PRO A 41 -6.92 12.22 6.47
C PRO A 41 -5.47 12.54 6.79
N PHE A 42 -4.90 11.82 7.73
CA PHE A 42 -3.48 11.94 8.00
C PHE A 42 -2.85 10.56 8.04
N PRO A 43 -1.59 10.45 7.63
CA PRO A 43 -0.92 9.15 7.57
C PRO A 43 -0.53 8.67 8.96
N ILE A 44 -0.80 7.41 9.23
CA ILE A 44 -0.40 6.76 10.48
C ILE A 44 0.63 5.68 10.23
N CYS A 45 0.85 5.30 8.98
CA CYS A 45 1.86 4.32 8.59
C CYS A 45 2.33 4.69 7.19
N ASN A 46 3.63 4.69 6.97
CA ASN A 46 4.22 5.04 5.69
C ASN A 46 5.48 4.19 5.51
N GLU A 47 5.37 3.15 4.68
CA GLU A 47 6.46 2.23 4.43
C GLU A 47 6.81 2.24 2.95
N LYS A 48 8.09 2.23 2.65
CA LYS A 48 8.57 2.29 1.28
C LYS A 48 9.71 1.29 1.10
N ALA A 49 9.72 0.61 -0.04
CA ALA A 49 10.82 -0.27 -0.39
C ALA A 49 11.23 0.00 -1.83
N LEU A 50 12.52 -0.01 -2.08
CA LEU A 50 13.06 0.18 -3.43
C LEU A 50 13.12 -1.19 -4.09
N CYS A 51 12.36 -1.38 -5.17
CA CYS A 51 12.27 -2.67 -5.85
C CYS A 51 12.77 -2.62 -7.29
N GLY A 52 12.75 -1.44 -7.91
CA GLY A 52 13.29 -1.27 -9.25
C GLY A 52 12.53 -1.98 -10.36
N LEU A 53 11.21 -2.07 -10.24
CA LEU A 53 10.40 -2.80 -11.21
C LEU A 53 10.52 -2.28 -12.64
N GLY A 54 10.69 -0.97 -12.82
CA GLY A 54 10.79 -0.40 -14.15
C GLY A 54 12.21 -0.23 -14.66
N ARG A 55 13.20 -0.71 -13.90
CA ARG A 55 14.59 -0.44 -14.25
C ARG A 55 15.10 -1.30 -15.40
N ASP A 56 14.74 -2.58 -15.40
CA ASP A 56 15.28 -3.55 -16.35
C ASP A 56 14.16 -4.27 -17.08
N VAL A 57 13.24 -3.48 -17.67
CA VAL A 57 12.19 -4.03 -18.50
C VAL A 57 12.84 -4.48 -19.80
N ASP A 58 12.63 -5.74 -20.19
CA ASP A 58 13.27 -6.28 -21.39
C ASP A 58 12.51 -5.87 -22.66
N ASP A 59 13.00 -6.32 -23.82
CA ASP A 59 12.44 -5.94 -25.11
C ASP A 59 11.00 -6.40 -25.29
N ASP A 60 10.60 -7.45 -24.59
CA ASP A 60 9.25 -7.97 -24.65
C ASP A 60 8.31 -7.28 -23.65
N GLY A 61 8.81 -6.32 -22.91
CA GLY A 61 8.02 -5.63 -21.90
C GLY A 61 7.90 -6.38 -20.59
N ALA A 62 8.69 -7.43 -20.40
CA ALA A 62 8.67 -8.20 -19.16
C ALA A 62 9.49 -7.52 -18.07
N LEU A 63 9.00 -7.57 -16.84
CA LEU A 63 9.73 -7.03 -15.69
C LEU A 63 10.84 -8.00 -15.28
N ASP A 64 11.89 -7.44 -14.67
CA ASP A 64 12.99 -8.24 -14.14
C ASP A 64 12.48 -9.17 -13.03
N SER A 65 12.88 -10.44 -13.09
CA SER A 65 12.38 -11.44 -12.14
C SER A 65 12.83 -11.18 -10.71
N ASP A 66 14.04 -10.64 -10.51
CA ASP A 66 14.50 -10.31 -9.16
C ASP A 66 13.71 -9.13 -8.60
N ALA A 67 13.39 -8.16 -9.45
CA ALA A 67 12.59 -7.03 -9.04
C ALA A 67 11.18 -7.47 -8.67
N ILE A 68 10.60 -8.39 -9.43
CA ILE A 68 9.29 -8.95 -9.11
C ILE A 68 9.34 -9.65 -7.76
N ALA A 69 10.36 -10.48 -7.52
CA ALA A 69 10.48 -11.19 -6.25
C ALA A 69 10.59 -10.22 -5.07
N SER A 70 11.36 -9.16 -5.25
CA SER A 70 11.50 -8.12 -4.22
C SER A 70 10.18 -7.43 -3.95
N ALA A 71 9.43 -7.09 -5.01
CA ALA A 71 8.14 -6.45 -4.87
C ALA A 71 7.14 -7.35 -4.17
N LEU A 72 7.10 -8.64 -4.53
CA LEU A 72 6.19 -9.59 -3.89
C LEU A 72 6.50 -9.76 -2.41
N SER A 73 7.78 -9.83 -2.06
CA SER A 73 8.20 -9.90 -0.66
C SER A 73 7.74 -8.66 0.11
N THR A 74 7.89 -7.49 -0.51
CA THR A 74 7.45 -6.24 0.08
C THR A 74 5.94 -6.21 0.28
N LEU A 75 5.19 -6.69 -0.72
CA LEU A 75 3.73 -6.72 -0.62
C LEU A 75 3.26 -7.67 0.48
N ARG A 76 3.96 -8.79 0.67
CA ARG A 76 3.64 -9.69 1.79
C ARG A 76 3.83 -9.00 3.12
N ARG A 77 4.90 -8.21 3.26
CA ARG A 77 5.13 -7.44 4.47
C ARG A 77 4.04 -6.39 4.66
N PHE A 78 3.62 -5.74 3.58
CA PHE A 78 2.55 -4.76 3.65
C PHE A 78 1.24 -5.41 4.09
N ARG A 79 1.00 -6.66 3.67
CA ARG A 79 -0.20 -7.38 4.10
C ARG A 79 -0.22 -7.56 5.61
N VAL A 80 0.92 -7.89 6.20
CA VAL A 80 1.00 -8.03 7.66
C VAL A 80 0.70 -6.70 8.33
N LEU A 81 1.27 -5.60 7.81
CA LEU A 81 0.99 -4.28 8.36
C LEU A 81 -0.48 -3.92 8.26
N LEU A 82 -1.10 -4.23 7.13
CA LEU A 82 -2.53 -3.98 6.96
C LEU A 82 -3.36 -4.75 7.96
N GLN A 83 -3.00 -6.02 8.19
CA GLN A 83 -3.70 -6.85 9.17
C GLN A 83 -3.59 -6.26 10.57
N GLU A 84 -2.43 -5.74 10.91
CA GLU A 84 -2.21 -5.11 12.21
C GLU A 84 -3.06 -3.85 12.38
N HIS A 85 -3.47 -3.24 11.29
CA HIS A 85 -4.31 -2.05 11.32
C HIS A 85 -5.78 -2.36 11.03
N GLY A 86 -6.19 -3.63 11.15
CA GLY A 86 -7.59 -3.99 11.02
C GLY A 86 -8.07 -4.22 9.60
N ASP A 87 -7.16 -4.50 8.68
CA ASP A 87 -7.49 -4.75 7.27
C ASP A 87 -8.36 -3.65 6.66
N PRO A 88 -7.87 -2.41 6.63
CA PRO A 88 -8.64 -1.32 6.04
C PRO A 88 -8.79 -1.51 4.54
N PRO A 89 -9.76 -0.84 3.92
CA PRO A 89 -9.85 -0.86 2.45
C PRO A 89 -8.55 -0.38 1.84
N VAL A 90 -8.14 -1.02 0.74
CA VAL A 90 -6.86 -0.74 0.09
C VAL A 90 -7.11 -0.36 -1.37
N ARG A 91 -6.52 0.75 -1.78
CA ARG A 91 -6.46 1.12 -3.20
C ARG A 91 -5.05 0.84 -3.69
N VAL A 92 -4.93 0.16 -4.82
CA VAL A 92 -3.63 -0.15 -5.41
C VAL A 92 -3.49 0.66 -6.70
N ILE A 93 -2.36 1.36 -6.82
CA ILE A 93 -2.03 2.16 -7.99
C ILE A 93 -0.72 1.63 -8.55
N ALA A 94 -0.66 1.41 -9.85
CA ALA A 94 0.54 0.90 -10.49
C ALA A 94 0.93 1.78 -11.67
N THR A 95 2.24 1.90 -11.91
CA THR A 95 2.74 2.65 -13.06
C THR A 95 2.42 1.93 -14.36
N ALA A 96 2.56 2.66 -15.48
CA ALA A 96 2.33 2.09 -16.80
C ALA A 96 3.22 0.86 -17.05
N ALA A 97 4.50 0.93 -16.65
CA ALA A 97 5.40 -0.20 -16.86
C ALA A 97 4.89 -1.47 -16.19
N VAL A 98 4.38 -1.33 -14.97
CA VAL A 98 3.86 -2.49 -14.23
C VAL A 98 2.53 -2.95 -14.79
N ARG A 99 1.63 -2.00 -15.10
CA ARG A 99 0.31 -2.35 -15.62
C ARG A 99 0.38 -3.04 -16.99
N GLU A 100 1.37 -2.68 -17.79
CA GLU A 100 1.49 -3.15 -19.17
C GLU A 100 2.54 -4.25 -19.32
N ALA A 101 3.09 -4.74 -18.21
CA ALA A 101 4.07 -5.80 -18.26
C ALA A 101 3.47 -7.08 -18.80
N THR A 102 4.30 -7.89 -19.46
CA THR A 102 3.86 -9.14 -20.05
C THR A 102 3.87 -10.30 -19.07
N ASN A 103 4.40 -10.09 -17.86
CA ASN A 103 4.48 -11.14 -16.84
C ASN A 103 3.94 -10.73 -15.46
#